data_d7bf960a0fa429849c67fcc808106882
#
_entry.id   d7bf960a0fa429849c67fcc808106882
#
_cell.length_a   1.000
_cell.length_b   1.000
_cell.length_c   1.000
_cell.angle_alpha   90.00
_cell.angle_beta   90.00
_cell.angle_gamma   90.00
#
_symmetry.space_group_name_H-M   'P 1'
#
loop_
_entity.id
_entity.type
_entity.pdbx_description
1 polymer ?
#
loop_
_entity_poly.entity_id
_entity_poly.type
_entity_poly.pdbx_seq_one_letter_code
_entity_poly.pdbx_strand_id
1 'polypeptide(L)'
;MARLVGVDLPRDKRIEIALTYIYGIGRTRAQQLLAATGVDPNARVHTLGDEELVRLRDEIETNFKIEGDLRREVQADIRRKIEIGSYQGRRHRQGLPVRGQRTKTNARTRKGPKRTVAGKKKVK
;
A
#
# COMPACT_ATOMS: atom_id res chain seq x y z
N MET A 1 -12.82 -18.68 -0.36
CA MET A 1 -12.37 -17.29 -0.20
C MET A 1 -12.70 -16.50 -1.45
N ALA A 2 -13.25 -15.31 -1.27
CA ALA A 2 -13.45 -14.41 -2.40
C ALA A 2 -12.11 -13.85 -2.86
N ARG A 3 -11.89 -13.84 -4.16
CA ARG A 3 -10.66 -13.34 -4.74
C ARG A 3 -10.99 -12.23 -5.73
N LEU A 4 -10.48 -11.03 -5.48
CA LEU A 4 -10.64 -9.88 -6.36
C LEU A 4 -9.27 -9.41 -6.82
N VAL A 5 -9.12 -9.23 -8.13
CA VAL A 5 -7.90 -8.68 -8.75
C VAL A 5 -6.63 -9.40 -8.27
N GLY A 6 -6.72 -10.71 -8.08
CA GLY A 6 -5.61 -11.52 -7.61
C GLY A 6 -5.34 -11.46 -6.10
N VAL A 7 -6.19 -10.80 -5.34
CA VAL A 7 -6.04 -10.68 -3.87
C VAL A 7 -7.13 -11.47 -3.17
N ASP A 8 -6.76 -12.31 -2.23
CA ASP A 8 -7.71 -13.05 -1.41
C ASP A 8 -8.27 -12.14 -0.32
N LEU A 9 -9.59 -12.02 -0.29
CA LEU A 9 -10.28 -11.19 0.71
C LEU A 9 -10.68 -12.03 1.91
N PRO A 10 -10.58 -11.49 3.13
CA PRO A 10 -11.03 -12.20 4.34
C PRO A 10 -12.54 -12.39 4.31
N ARG A 11 -12.99 -13.62 4.58
CA ARG A 11 -14.41 -13.99 4.49
C ARG A 11 -15.29 -13.34 5.55
N ASP A 12 -14.74 -13.17 6.74
CA ASP A 12 -15.50 -12.73 7.92
C ASP A 12 -15.56 -11.21 8.07
N LYS A 13 -14.85 -10.48 7.25
CA LYS A 13 -14.83 -9.02 7.30
C LYS A 13 -15.95 -8.42 6.47
N ARG A 14 -16.41 -7.23 6.85
CA ARG A 14 -17.32 -6.44 6.01
C ARG A 14 -16.59 -6.10 4.71
N ILE A 15 -17.34 -6.01 3.63
CA ILE A 15 -16.74 -5.75 2.32
C ILE A 15 -15.96 -4.42 2.30
N GLU A 16 -16.44 -3.39 3.01
CA GLU A 16 -15.74 -2.11 3.13
C GLU A 16 -14.32 -2.28 3.68
N ILE A 17 -14.17 -3.11 4.70
CA ILE A 17 -12.87 -3.36 5.33
C ILE A 17 -12.03 -4.33 4.49
N ALA A 18 -12.67 -5.35 3.92
CA ALA A 18 -11.97 -6.33 3.11
C ALA A 18 -11.31 -5.71 1.88
N LEU A 19 -11.96 -4.75 1.24
CA LEU A 19 -11.41 -4.05 0.08
C LEU A 19 -10.11 -3.31 0.39
N THR A 20 -9.90 -2.89 1.63
CA THR A 20 -8.67 -2.20 2.02
C THR A 20 -7.44 -3.12 2.02
N TYR A 21 -7.64 -4.43 1.89
CA TYR A 21 -6.54 -5.39 1.75
C TYR A 21 -5.89 -5.33 0.36
N ILE A 22 -6.56 -4.69 -0.60
CA ILE A 22 -6.02 -4.48 -1.94
C ILE A 22 -5.10 -3.27 -1.91
N TYR A 23 -3.87 -3.42 -2.38
CA TYR A 23 -2.93 -2.31 -2.44
C TYR A 23 -3.44 -1.23 -3.41
N GLY A 24 -3.60 -0.04 -2.90
CA GLY A 24 -4.14 1.10 -3.64
C GLY A 24 -5.58 1.45 -3.28
N ILE A 25 -6.26 0.64 -2.47
CA ILE A 25 -7.60 0.92 -1.98
C ILE A 25 -7.54 1.10 -0.47
N GLY A 26 -7.81 2.31 -0.02
CA GLY A 26 -7.99 2.62 1.38
C GLY A 26 -9.47 2.70 1.72
N ARG A 27 -9.77 3.14 2.92
CA ARG A 27 -11.15 3.22 3.40
C ARG A 27 -12.04 4.12 2.52
N THR A 28 -11.54 5.29 2.15
CA THR A 28 -12.29 6.25 1.31
C THR A 28 -12.60 5.68 -0.06
N ARG A 29 -11.61 5.07 -0.70
CA ARG A 29 -11.81 4.46 -2.01
C ARG A 29 -12.73 3.24 -1.96
N ALA A 30 -12.65 2.48 -0.87
CA ALA A 30 -13.58 1.37 -0.66
C ALA A 30 -15.02 1.88 -0.58
N GLN A 31 -15.26 2.95 0.16
CA GLN A 31 -16.59 3.56 0.25
C GLN A 31 -17.09 4.08 -1.09
N GLN A 32 -16.23 4.75 -1.86
CA GLN A 32 -16.56 5.26 -3.19
C GLN A 32 -16.91 4.10 -4.14
N LEU A 33 -16.12 3.05 -4.10
CA LEU A 33 -16.34 1.87 -4.93
C LEU A 33 -17.68 1.20 -4.63
N LEU A 34 -18.00 1.03 -3.36
CA LEU A 34 -19.26 0.42 -2.95
C LEU A 34 -20.46 1.29 -3.29
N ALA A 35 -20.35 2.60 -3.17
CA ALA A 35 -21.38 3.54 -3.59
C ALA A 35 -21.62 3.47 -5.11
N ALA A 36 -20.55 3.39 -5.89
CA ALA A 36 -20.64 3.31 -7.35
C ALA A 36 -21.28 2.01 -7.85
N THR A 37 -21.03 0.91 -7.15
CA THR A 37 -21.54 -0.42 -7.55
C THR A 37 -22.85 -0.79 -6.87
N GLY A 38 -23.30 -0.01 -5.89
CA GLY A 38 -24.54 -0.27 -5.17
C GLY A 38 -24.49 -1.45 -4.21
N VAL A 39 -23.31 -1.88 -3.82
CA VAL A 39 -23.12 -2.97 -2.85
C VAL A 39 -23.20 -2.44 -1.44
N ASP A 40 -23.89 -3.18 -0.54
CA ASP A 40 -23.99 -2.80 0.87
C ASP A 40 -22.63 -2.86 1.56
N PRO A 41 -22.10 -1.76 2.09
CA PRO A 41 -20.79 -1.76 2.74
C PRO A 41 -20.73 -2.62 4.00
N ASN A 42 -21.87 -2.91 4.63
CA ASN A 42 -21.91 -3.73 5.84
C ASN A 42 -22.05 -5.23 5.56
N ALA A 43 -22.23 -5.62 4.29
CA ALA A 43 -22.30 -7.02 3.92
C ALA A 43 -20.95 -7.72 4.16
N ARG A 44 -21.02 -8.94 4.68
CA ARG A 44 -19.82 -9.76 4.84
C ARG A 44 -19.38 -10.33 3.49
N VAL A 45 -18.08 -10.53 3.31
CA VAL A 45 -17.55 -11.02 2.03
C VAL A 45 -18.18 -12.35 1.62
N HIS A 46 -18.37 -13.26 2.56
CA HIS A 46 -18.94 -14.58 2.26
C HIS A 46 -20.43 -14.55 1.87
N THR A 47 -21.14 -13.45 2.15
CA THR A 47 -22.55 -13.29 1.79
C THR A 47 -22.74 -12.65 0.42
N LEU A 48 -21.67 -12.17 -0.22
CA LEU A 48 -21.76 -11.54 -1.53
C LEU A 48 -21.94 -12.58 -2.64
N GLY A 49 -22.83 -12.28 -3.57
CA GLY A 49 -23.02 -13.10 -4.76
C GLY A 49 -21.96 -12.85 -5.82
N ASP A 50 -21.85 -13.78 -6.77
CA ASP A 50 -20.89 -13.66 -7.87
C ASP A 50 -21.11 -12.40 -8.71
N GLU A 51 -22.35 -12.00 -8.93
CA GLU A 51 -22.67 -10.78 -9.67
C GLU A 51 -22.13 -9.52 -9.00
N GLU A 52 -22.21 -9.46 -7.67
CA GLU A 52 -21.70 -8.33 -6.92
C GLU A 52 -20.18 -8.28 -6.99
N LEU A 53 -19.51 -9.43 -6.91
CA LEU A 53 -18.07 -9.53 -7.04
C LEU A 53 -17.59 -9.12 -8.43
N VAL A 54 -18.32 -9.51 -9.47
CA VAL A 54 -18.01 -9.11 -10.86
C VAL A 54 -18.14 -7.60 -11.03
N ARG A 55 -19.20 -7.00 -10.49
CA ARG A 55 -19.38 -5.54 -10.55
C ARG A 55 -18.24 -4.80 -9.84
N LEU A 56 -17.86 -5.28 -8.67
CA LEU A 56 -16.73 -4.71 -7.93
C LEU A 56 -15.43 -4.79 -8.71
N ARG A 57 -15.15 -5.95 -9.28
CA ARG A 57 -13.96 -6.16 -10.08
C ARG A 57 -13.90 -5.24 -11.29
N ASP A 58 -14.99 -5.15 -12.03
CA ASP A 58 -15.06 -4.31 -13.22
C ASP A 58 -14.85 -2.84 -12.89
N GLU A 59 -15.46 -2.37 -11.81
CA GLU A 59 -15.28 -0.98 -11.35
C GLU A 59 -13.84 -0.71 -10.93
N ILE A 60 -13.22 -1.62 -10.21
CA ILE A 60 -11.83 -1.50 -9.79
C ILE A 60 -10.91 -1.43 -11.01
N GLU A 61 -11.07 -2.33 -11.95
CA GLU A 61 -10.22 -2.39 -13.15
C GLU A 61 -10.37 -1.14 -14.03
N THR A 62 -11.57 -0.56 -14.06
CA THR A 62 -11.86 0.60 -14.90
C THR A 62 -11.35 1.91 -14.30
N ASN A 63 -11.53 2.13 -13.00
CA ASN A 63 -11.36 3.44 -12.39
C ASN A 63 -10.18 3.55 -11.41
N PHE A 64 -9.56 2.45 -11.03
CA PHE A 64 -8.50 2.47 -10.03
C PHE A 64 -7.22 1.82 -10.54
N LYS A 65 -6.10 2.43 -10.22
CA LYS A 65 -4.79 1.78 -10.34
C LYS A 65 -4.49 1.10 -9.02
N ILE A 66 -4.24 -0.19 -9.07
CA ILE A 66 -4.06 -1.01 -7.88
C ILE A 66 -2.94 -2.02 -8.07
N GLU A 67 -2.51 -2.62 -6.96
CA GLU A 67 -1.56 -3.74 -6.93
C GLU A 67 -0.32 -3.51 -7.80
N GLY A 68 -0.02 -4.43 -8.71
CA GLY A 68 1.20 -4.38 -9.51
C GLY A 68 1.36 -3.12 -10.33
N ASP A 69 0.28 -2.62 -10.92
CA ASP A 69 0.32 -1.39 -11.72
C ASP A 69 0.65 -0.18 -10.87
N LEU A 70 0.03 -0.07 -9.71
CA LEU A 70 0.32 1.02 -8.78
C LEU A 70 1.74 0.92 -8.22
N ARG A 71 2.19 -0.28 -7.88
CA ARG A 71 3.56 -0.50 -7.39
C ARG A 71 4.58 -0.07 -8.43
N ARG A 72 4.36 -0.42 -9.69
CA ARG A 72 5.24 -0.02 -10.79
C ARG A 72 5.24 1.50 -10.97
N GLU A 73 4.09 2.14 -10.88
CA GLU A 73 3.99 3.59 -10.98
C GLU A 73 4.76 4.30 -9.87
N VAL A 74 4.58 3.88 -8.63
CA VAL A 74 5.29 4.45 -7.47
C VAL A 74 6.80 4.26 -7.63
N GLN A 75 7.24 3.06 -8.03
CA GLN A 75 8.66 2.80 -8.23
C GLN A 75 9.24 3.64 -9.38
N ALA A 76 8.48 3.81 -10.44
CA ALA A 76 8.88 4.65 -11.57
C ALA A 76 9.03 6.12 -11.13
N ASP A 77 8.12 6.62 -10.31
CA ASP A 77 8.17 7.98 -9.79
C ASP A 77 9.38 8.20 -8.89
N ILE A 78 9.68 7.23 -8.03
CA ILE A 78 10.87 7.29 -7.17
C ILE A 78 12.14 7.26 -8.01
N ARG A 79 12.21 6.38 -9.00
CA ARG A 79 13.34 6.27 -9.92
C ARG A 79 13.57 7.57 -10.66
N ARG A 80 12.49 8.20 -11.13
CA ARG A 80 12.56 9.49 -11.81
C ARG A 80 13.19 10.56 -10.92
N LYS A 81 12.79 10.63 -9.66
CA LYS A 81 13.36 11.58 -8.70
C LYS A 81 14.86 11.34 -8.47
N ILE A 82 15.28 10.09 -8.47
CA ILE A 82 16.68 9.73 -8.34
C ILE A 82 17.45 10.15 -9.60
N GLU A 83 16.90 9.86 -10.77
CA GLU A 83 17.55 10.13 -12.05
C GLU A 83 17.77 11.62 -12.33
N ILE A 84 16.82 12.47 -11.94
CA ILE A 84 16.96 13.92 -12.10
C ILE A 84 17.87 14.56 -11.06
N GLY A 85 18.41 13.79 -10.12
CA GLY A 85 19.33 14.29 -9.10
C GLY A 85 18.71 15.17 -8.04
N SER A 86 17.39 15.04 -7.81
CA SER A 86 16.71 15.83 -6.80
C SER A 86 17.15 15.45 -5.39
N TYR A 87 16.95 16.37 -4.42
CA TYR A 87 17.22 16.10 -3.01
C TYR A 87 16.42 14.89 -2.52
N GLN A 88 15.13 14.84 -2.86
CA GLN A 88 14.27 13.72 -2.47
C GLN A 88 14.78 12.39 -3.06
N GLY A 89 15.23 12.42 -4.32
CA GLY A 89 15.79 11.25 -4.97
C GLY A 89 17.05 10.74 -4.27
N ARG A 90 17.91 11.65 -3.84
CA ARG A 90 19.11 11.30 -3.08
C ARG A 90 18.74 10.64 -1.75
N ARG A 91 17.73 11.17 -1.06
CA ARG A 91 17.25 10.58 0.20
C ARG A 91 16.68 9.17 -0.02
N HIS A 92 15.93 8.96 -1.10
CA HIS A 92 15.44 7.64 -1.46
C HIS A 92 16.59 6.65 -1.71
N ARG A 93 17.61 7.09 -2.43
CA ARG A 93 18.77 6.24 -2.74
C ARG A 93 19.53 5.85 -1.48
N GLN A 94 19.64 6.76 -0.53
CA GLN A 94 20.35 6.52 0.73
C GLN A 94 19.50 5.78 1.77
N GLY A 95 18.20 5.60 1.54
CA GLY A 95 17.30 4.98 2.50
C GLY A 95 17.00 5.85 3.71
N LEU A 96 16.98 7.16 3.53
CA LEU A 96 16.75 8.13 4.59
C LEU A 96 15.37 8.80 4.42
N PRO A 97 14.81 9.40 5.50
CA PRO A 97 13.56 10.13 5.39
C PRO A 97 13.63 11.23 4.34
N VAL A 98 12.58 11.33 3.52
CA VAL A 98 12.55 12.20 2.34
C VAL A 98 11.97 13.58 2.65
N ARG A 99 11.18 13.70 3.71
CA ARG A 99 10.39 14.90 4.02
C ARG A 99 10.98 15.78 5.11
N GLY A 100 12.30 15.85 5.20
CA GLY A 100 12.97 16.75 6.15
C GLY A 100 12.89 16.31 7.61
N GLN A 101 12.59 15.07 7.86
CA GLN A 101 12.49 14.53 9.20
C GLN A 101 13.87 14.39 9.85
N ARG A 102 13.89 14.50 11.17
CA ARG A 102 15.12 14.37 11.95
C ARG A 102 15.67 12.95 11.85
N THR A 103 16.97 12.82 11.64
CA THR A 103 17.63 11.53 11.47
C THR A 103 18.58 11.17 12.60
N LYS A 104 18.88 12.13 13.48
CA LYS A 104 19.86 11.93 14.53
C LYS A 104 19.45 10.89 15.57
N THR A 105 18.17 10.82 15.90
CA THR A 105 17.68 9.99 17.01
C THR A 105 16.81 8.84 16.54
N ASN A 106 15.81 9.11 15.70
CA ASN A 106 14.79 8.16 15.28
C ASN A 106 14.88 7.88 13.78
N ALA A 107 13.78 7.84 13.07
CA ALA A 107 13.68 7.52 11.63
C ALA A 107 13.90 6.03 11.33
N ARG A 108 13.49 5.18 12.26
CA ARG A 108 13.70 3.72 12.12
C ARG A 108 12.93 3.09 10.97
N THR A 109 11.77 3.64 10.60
CA THR A 109 10.97 3.14 9.48
C THR A 109 11.77 3.11 8.18
N ARG A 110 12.55 4.15 7.91
CA ARG A 110 13.37 4.24 6.71
C ARG A 110 14.73 3.58 6.86
N LYS A 111 15.37 3.80 8.01
CA LYS A 111 16.71 3.26 8.28
C LYS A 111 16.71 1.77 8.61
N GLY A 112 15.58 1.26 9.09
CA GLY A 112 15.47 -0.10 9.58
C GLY A 112 15.86 -0.24 11.05
N PRO A 113 15.88 -1.46 11.58
CA PRO A 113 16.24 -1.71 12.98
C PRO A 113 17.64 -1.21 13.32
N LYS A 114 17.84 -0.89 14.57
CA LYS A 114 19.16 -0.50 15.05
C LYS A 114 20.15 -1.65 14.84
N ARG A 115 21.26 -1.35 14.21
CA ARG A 115 22.34 -2.31 14.05
C ARG A 115 23.46 -1.92 15.02
N THR A 116 23.78 -2.84 15.90
CA THR A 116 24.93 -2.66 16.78
C THR A 116 26.17 -3.02 16.00
N VAL A 117 27.04 -2.05 15.80
CA VAL A 117 28.35 -2.32 15.24
C VAL A 117 29.20 -2.90 16.36
N ALA A 118 29.89 -4.01 16.07
CA ALA A 118 30.83 -4.58 17.02
C ALA A 118 31.81 -3.49 17.44
N GLY A 119 31.71 -3.05 18.68
CA GLY A 119 32.56 -2.01 19.21
C GLY A 119 34.02 -2.46 19.20
N LYS A 120 34.92 -1.48 19.16
CA LYS A 120 36.34 -1.78 19.38
C LYS A 120 36.47 -2.54 20.70
N LYS A 121 37.09 -3.72 20.67
CA LYS A 121 37.43 -4.39 21.88
C LYS A 121 38.22 -3.39 22.76
N LYS A 122 37.71 -3.17 23.94
CA LYS A 122 38.49 -2.40 24.91
C LYS A 122 39.81 -3.11 25.14
N VAL A 123 40.85 -2.47 24.75
CA VAL A 123 42.17 -2.94 25.12
C VAL A 123 42.31 -2.66 26.61
N LYS A 124 42.47 -3.72 27.38
CA LYS A 124 42.71 -3.58 28.81
C LYS A 124 44.14 -3.15 29.03
#